data_b04371d295461be16de8d9c72acb06d6
#
_entry.id   b04371d295461be16de8d9c72acb06d6
#
_cell.length_a   1.000
_cell.length_b   1.000
_cell.length_c   1.000
_cell.angle_alpha   90.00
_cell.angle_beta   90.00
_cell.angle_gamma   90.00
#
_symmetry.space_group_name_H-M   'P 1'
#
loop_
_entity.id
_entity.type
_entity.pdbx_description
1 polymer ?
#
loop_
_entity_poly.entity_id
_entity_poly.type
_entity_poly.pdbx_seq_one_letter_code
_entity_poly.pdbx_strand_id
1 'polypeptide(L)'
;MNFRITNGSVTYGAETILEEINFEIKGKQKVAIVGRNGAGKSTLLKAIINNELLSEGIGTEKFNIYKEGNPRIGYLKQVDFEDDNITMLDEILKCYKEIIEIENKIEKLVIKMQEDSSEKNAAEYTKLHDKYELLDGYTYKKEYETAINKFGFSKEDKNKKLSEFSGGQRTKIAFIKLLLSKPDILLLDEPTNHLDITTIEWLEEYLKNYPKAIIIVSHDRMFINKIVDKIYEIEYGTITEYSGNYEFFEKQKRINYERQLKDYEFQQKEIKRLTDIANRFRYKPTKAKMALSKLKQVERMVKVEEPNKYDLKTFKANFNIEKESGNNVLIVNEMEIGYDTPLSKISFNLYKGQKLGVIGANGTGKSTLLKTIVGKEKPISGNFVLGHNVKIGYFDQKMAELFSEKTIFDDFYEEFSNLTVTEIRNSLAAFMFYGEDVFKKISMLSGGEKVRYALCKILKTKPNFLILDEPTNNMDIIGKETLENMLKEYKGTVIFVSHDRFFVKKIADCILSFENKDAIFYDYGYDYYLEKKLENKIEEKEVKKEQKEIKKQYNNPLKEKDKLERKISKIETYISEKEKNIDDIQKELLKEEVYSDYIKVGELQNKINTLKKEIEENMNLWEQLQEELEKINNLL
;
A
#
# COMPACT_ATOMS: atom_id res chain seq x y z
N MET A 1 5.44 16.96 16.90
CA MET A 1 5.96 15.67 17.38
C MET A 1 7.35 15.45 16.78
N ASN A 2 8.33 15.10 17.63
CA ASN A 2 9.69 14.78 17.21
C ASN A 2 10.15 13.53 18.01
N PHE A 3 10.69 12.54 17.30
CA PHE A 3 11.29 11.35 17.90
C PHE A 3 12.70 11.19 17.32
N ARG A 4 13.71 11.13 18.20
CA ARG A 4 15.13 11.05 17.78
C ARG A 4 15.89 10.06 18.66
N ILE A 5 16.68 9.22 18.03
CA ILE A 5 17.70 8.36 18.65
C ILE A 5 19.05 8.89 18.18
N THR A 6 19.99 9.10 19.11
CA THR A 6 21.36 9.55 18.83
C THR A 6 22.31 8.52 19.40
N ASN A 7 23.25 8.03 18.60
CA ASN A 7 24.28 7.06 18.97
C ASN A 7 23.74 5.86 19.78
N GLY A 8 22.65 5.26 19.29
CA GLY A 8 22.10 4.05 19.88
C GLY A 8 22.76 2.79 19.31
N SER A 9 22.73 1.68 20.05
CA SER A 9 23.08 0.35 19.55
C SER A 9 22.06 -0.69 20.01
N VAL A 10 21.93 -1.80 19.27
CA VAL A 10 21.11 -2.94 19.64
C VAL A 10 21.93 -4.21 19.60
N THR A 11 22.02 -4.89 20.76
CA THR A 11 22.75 -6.15 20.95
C THR A 11 21.82 -7.26 21.40
N TYR A 12 22.04 -8.47 20.89
CA TYR A 12 21.39 -9.69 21.39
C TYR A 12 22.46 -10.66 21.89
N GLY A 13 22.53 -10.84 23.20
CA GLY A 13 23.60 -11.62 23.82
C GLY A 13 24.98 -10.98 23.57
N ALA A 14 25.86 -11.67 22.86
CA ALA A 14 27.21 -11.18 22.53
C ALA A 14 27.31 -10.56 21.12
N GLU A 15 26.25 -10.58 20.34
CA GLU A 15 26.25 -10.10 18.95
C GLU A 15 25.57 -8.72 18.86
N THR A 16 26.31 -7.73 18.35
CA THR A 16 25.78 -6.42 18.04
C THR A 16 25.19 -6.43 16.64
N ILE A 17 23.87 -6.18 16.53
CA ILE A 17 23.14 -6.18 15.25
C ILE A 17 23.17 -4.80 14.62
N LEU A 18 23.01 -3.74 15.43
CA LEU A 18 23.00 -2.36 14.98
C LEU A 18 23.93 -1.53 15.86
N GLU A 19 24.76 -0.73 15.22
CA GLU A 19 25.72 0.19 15.87
C GLU A 19 25.47 1.62 15.37
N GLU A 20 25.79 2.61 16.22
CA GLU A 20 25.69 4.03 15.88
C GLU A 20 24.34 4.44 15.28
N ILE A 21 23.23 3.99 15.88
CA ILE A 21 21.90 4.32 15.40
C ILE A 21 21.66 5.82 15.58
N ASN A 22 21.64 6.54 14.45
CA ASN A 22 21.20 7.92 14.36
C ASN A 22 19.92 7.97 13.52
N PHE A 23 18.78 8.09 14.20
CA PHE A 23 17.46 8.03 13.58
C PHE A 23 16.59 9.20 14.06
N GLU A 24 15.95 9.89 13.14
CA GLU A 24 15.06 11.00 13.47
C GLU A 24 13.82 11.03 12.57
N ILE A 25 12.65 11.29 13.20
CA ILE A 25 11.40 11.53 12.50
C ILE A 25 10.67 12.73 13.10
N LYS A 26 10.22 13.66 12.26
CA LYS A 26 9.59 14.93 12.65
C LYS A 26 8.21 15.10 12.03
N GLY A 27 7.28 15.63 12.80
CA GLY A 27 5.99 16.10 12.32
C GLY A 27 5.19 15.01 11.58
N LYS A 28 4.97 15.22 10.29
CA LYS A 28 4.23 14.33 9.37
C LYS A 28 5.15 13.60 8.38
N GLN A 29 6.44 13.51 8.68
CA GLN A 29 7.41 12.86 7.80
C GLN A 29 7.04 11.41 7.56
N LYS A 30 7.33 10.96 6.35
CA LYS A 30 7.16 9.58 5.90
C LYS A 30 8.53 9.02 5.55
N VAL A 31 8.93 8.03 6.32
CA VAL A 31 10.30 7.51 6.30
C VAL A 31 10.27 6.05 5.89
N ALA A 32 11.15 5.63 4.97
CA ALA A 32 11.40 4.22 4.72
C ALA A 32 12.71 3.76 5.36
N ILE A 33 12.70 2.51 5.83
CA ILE A 33 13.90 1.78 6.24
C ILE A 33 14.14 0.70 5.18
N VAL A 34 15.29 0.76 4.52
CA VAL A 34 15.71 -0.20 3.49
C VAL A 34 16.96 -0.93 3.91
N GLY A 35 17.24 -2.09 3.32
CA GLY A 35 18.41 -2.91 3.63
C GLY A 35 18.16 -4.37 3.28
N ARG A 36 19.20 -5.19 3.35
CA ARG A 36 19.12 -6.65 3.08
C ARG A 36 18.26 -7.38 4.10
N ASN A 37 17.80 -8.58 3.75
CA ASN A 37 17.21 -9.47 4.73
C ASN A 37 18.28 -9.83 5.80
N GLY A 38 17.86 -9.75 7.08
CA GLY A 38 18.78 -9.93 8.20
C GLY A 38 19.62 -8.72 8.60
N ALA A 39 19.55 -7.58 7.90
CA ALA A 39 20.33 -6.38 8.22
C ALA A 39 19.88 -5.65 9.51
N GLY A 40 18.78 -6.08 10.17
CA GLY A 40 18.32 -5.47 11.40
C GLY A 40 17.12 -4.50 11.24
N LYS A 41 16.43 -4.48 10.08
CA LYS A 41 15.27 -3.60 9.84
C LYS A 41 14.18 -3.76 10.88
N SER A 42 13.67 -4.97 11.07
CA SER A 42 12.64 -5.27 12.08
C SER A 42 13.18 -5.11 13.52
N THR A 43 14.49 -5.26 13.71
CA THR A 43 15.17 -4.97 14.99
C THR A 43 15.10 -3.48 15.33
N LEU A 44 15.37 -2.62 14.36
CA LEU A 44 15.22 -1.16 14.54
C LEU A 44 13.77 -0.78 14.84
N LEU A 45 12.77 -1.35 14.13
CA LEU A 45 11.36 -1.11 14.46
C LEU A 45 11.02 -1.52 15.90
N LYS A 46 11.49 -2.68 16.35
CA LYS A 46 11.30 -3.13 17.73
C LYS A 46 11.97 -2.20 18.75
N ALA A 47 13.16 -1.70 18.45
CA ALA A 47 13.87 -0.75 19.30
C ALA A 47 13.17 0.62 19.39
N ILE A 48 12.51 1.06 18.31
CA ILE A 48 11.66 2.27 18.32
C ILE A 48 10.43 2.08 19.21
N ILE A 49 9.85 0.87 19.25
CA ILE A 49 8.69 0.54 20.08
C ILE A 49 9.11 0.40 21.53
N ASN A 50 10.12 -0.45 21.78
CA ASN A 50 10.68 -0.72 23.10
C ASN A 50 12.10 -0.18 23.20
N ASN A 51 12.25 1.02 23.76
CA ASN A 51 13.54 1.69 23.87
C ASN A 51 14.49 1.04 24.86
N GLU A 52 14.04 0.09 25.70
CA GLU A 52 14.91 -0.69 26.58
C GLU A 52 15.87 -1.60 25.81
N LEU A 53 15.58 -1.86 24.53
CA LEU A 53 16.49 -2.60 23.63
C LEU A 53 17.68 -1.78 23.15
N LEU A 54 17.65 -0.45 23.38
CA LEU A 54 18.71 0.46 22.96
C LEU A 54 19.74 0.62 24.08
N SER A 55 21.00 0.55 23.70
CA SER A 55 22.15 0.84 24.53
C SER A 55 23.05 1.89 23.87
N GLU A 56 24.09 2.35 24.56
CA GLU A 56 25.04 3.30 24.02
C GLU A 56 25.85 2.69 22.89
N GLY A 57 25.94 3.39 21.76
CA GLY A 57 26.74 2.99 20.60
C GLY A 57 28.21 3.44 20.73
N ILE A 58 29.01 3.04 19.75
CA ILE A 58 30.46 3.33 19.70
C ILE A 58 30.78 4.72 19.10
N GLY A 59 29.78 5.48 18.67
CA GLY A 59 29.94 6.81 18.08
C GLY A 59 30.45 7.85 19.07
N THR A 60 30.88 8.99 18.57
CA THR A 60 31.44 10.09 19.37
C THR A 60 30.38 10.91 20.10
N GLU A 61 29.12 10.86 19.69
CA GLU A 61 28.02 11.57 20.33
C GLU A 61 27.51 10.77 21.54
N LYS A 62 27.00 11.50 22.55
CA LYS A 62 26.39 10.86 23.73
C LYS A 62 25.06 10.21 23.35
N PHE A 63 24.86 8.98 23.81
CA PHE A 63 23.59 8.27 23.64
C PHE A 63 22.43 9.07 24.25
N ASN A 64 21.40 9.29 23.45
CA ASN A 64 20.19 9.98 23.86
C ASN A 64 18.97 9.54 23.07
N ILE A 65 17.83 9.45 23.75
CA ILE A 65 16.53 9.23 23.13
C ILE A 65 15.65 10.41 23.46
N TYR A 66 15.28 11.18 22.45
CA TYR A 66 14.40 12.33 22.59
C TYR A 66 13.00 12.01 22.04
N LYS A 67 11.96 12.26 22.87
CA LYS A 67 10.56 12.13 22.50
C LYS A 67 9.82 13.41 22.89
N GLU A 68 9.21 14.05 21.93
CA GLU A 68 8.32 15.17 22.18
C GLU A 68 6.93 14.67 22.57
N GLY A 69 6.59 14.75 23.84
CA GLY A 69 5.36 14.19 24.41
C GLY A 69 5.43 12.66 24.63
N ASN A 70 4.26 12.03 24.64
CA ASN A 70 4.12 10.57 24.72
C ASN A 70 3.37 10.06 23.49
N PRO A 71 4.04 9.94 22.33
CA PRO A 71 3.37 9.54 21.09
C PRO A 71 2.87 8.10 21.15
N ARG A 72 1.63 7.88 20.70
CA ARG A 72 1.09 6.55 20.49
C ARG A 72 1.76 5.94 19.26
N ILE A 73 2.47 4.83 19.45
CA ILE A 73 3.11 4.07 18.37
C ILE A 73 2.21 2.91 18.00
N GLY A 74 1.79 2.84 16.76
CA GLY A 74 1.04 1.72 16.22
C GLY A 74 1.94 0.80 15.40
N TYR A 75 1.95 -0.48 15.73
CA TYR A 75 2.72 -1.51 15.03
C TYR A 75 1.89 -2.77 14.85
N LEU A 76 1.92 -3.32 13.66
CA LEU A 76 1.28 -4.59 13.37
C LEU A 76 2.18 -5.74 13.85
N LYS A 77 1.96 -6.23 15.06
CA LYS A 77 2.57 -7.46 15.56
C LYS A 77 1.67 -8.65 15.21
N GLN A 78 2.20 -9.87 15.35
CA GLN A 78 1.39 -11.10 15.25
C GLN A 78 0.08 -10.95 16.04
N VAL A 79 -1.05 -11.14 15.36
CA VAL A 79 -2.34 -10.66 15.82
C VAL A 79 -2.97 -11.67 16.77
N ASP A 80 -2.94 -11.36 18.06
CA ASP A 80 -3.85 -11.95 19.03
C ASP A 80 -4.94 -10.90 19.33
N PHE A 81 -6.16 -11.17 18.91
CA PHE A 81 -7.31 -10.37 19.34
C PHE A 81 -7.64 -10.74 20.79
N GLU A 82 -8.07 -9.75 21.57
CA GLU A 82 -8.43 -9.95 22.98
C GLU A 82 -9.61 -10.93 23.15
N ASP A 83 -10.54 -10.93 22.19
CA ASP A 83 -11.70 -11.81 22.16
C ASP A 83 -12.00 -12.24 20.73
N ASP A 84 -11.89 -13.52 20.45
CA ASP A 84 -12.16 -14.11 19.15
C ASP A 84 -13.65 -14.34 18.87
N ASN A 85 -14.54 -14.13 19.86
CA ASN A 85 -15.98 -14.35 19.73
C ASN A 85 -16.74 -13.11 19.25
N ILE A 86 -16.11 -11.96 19.22
CA ILE A 86 -16.71 -10.73 18.70
C ILE A 86 -16.71 -10.71 17.17
N THR A 87 -17.59 -9.89 16.61
CA THR A 87 -17.64 -9.74 15.14
C THR A 87 -16.49 -8.91 14.61
N MET A 88 -16.15 -9.10 13.34
CA MET A 88 -15.16 -8.28 12.66
C MET A 88 -15.51 -6.77 12.75
N LEU A 89 -16.78 -6.41 12.60
CA LEU A 89 -17.22 -5.01 12.66
C LEU A 89 -17.02 -4.43 14.06
N ASP A 90 -17.41 -5.17 15.12
CA ASP A 90 -17.24 -4.72 16.50
C ASP A 90 -15.77 -4.47 16.85
N GLU A 91 -14.86 -5.33 16.37
CA GLU A 91 -13.42 -5.14 16.58
C GLU A 91 -12.90 -3.88 15.91
N ILE A 92 -13.35 -3.60 14.68
CA ILE A 92 -12.99 -2.38 13.95
C ILE A 92 -13.59 -1.13 14.61
N LEU A 93 -14.81 -1.19 15.10
CA LEU A 93 -15.50 -0.09 15.77
C LEU A 93 -14.85 0.32 17.09
N LYS A 94 -14.03 -0.55 17.71
CA LYS A 94 -13.22 -0.17 18.88
C LYS A 94 -12.30 1.03 18.60
N CYS A 95 -11.87 1.25 17.34
CA CYS A 95 -11.07 2.41 16.95
C CYS A 95 -11.84 3.72 17.09
N TYR A 96 -13.16 3.67 17.01
CA TYR A 96 -14.06 4.83 17.00
C TYR A 96 -14.90 4.96 18.26
N LYS A 97 -14.49 4.28 19.36
CA LYS A 97 -15.24 4.26 20.63
C LYS A 97 -15.59 5.68 21.11
N GLU A 98 -14.65 6.62 21.08
CA GLU A 98 -14.86 7.99 21.50
C GLU A 98 -15.90 8.70 20.62
N ILE A 99 -15.83 8.52 19.30
CA ILE A 99 -16.79 9.11 18.35
C ILE A 99 -18.19 8.54 18.58
N ILE A 100 -18.30 7.23 18.75
CA ILE A 100 -19.58 6.55 19.00
C ILE A 100 -20.19 7.01 20.34
N GLU A 101 -19.37 7.17 21.38
CA GLU A 101 -19.84 7.70 22.67
C GLU A 101 -20.36 9.13 22.55
N ILE A 102 -19.72 9.98 21.74
CA ILE A 102 -20.19 11.35 21.45
C ILE A 102 -21.48 11.32 20.63
N GLU A 103 -21.57 10.48 19.58
CA GLU A 103 -22.77 10.29 18.76
C GLU A 103 -23.97 9.91 19.65
N ASN A 104 -23.81 8.94 20.53
CA ASN A 104 -24.85 8.53 21.49
C ASN A 104 -25.22 9.63 22.48
N LYS A 105 -24.27 10.48 22.90
CA LYS A 105 -24.57 11.63 23.79
C LYS A 105 -25.34 12.71 23.04
N ILE A 106 -24.97 13.00 21.80
CA ILE A 106 -25.67 13.95 20.94
C ILE A 106 -27.12 13.50 20.72
N GLU A 107 -27.35 12.21 20.38
CA GLU A 107 -28.71 11.66 20.19
C GLU A 107 -29.57 11.80 21.45
N LYS A 108 -29.02 11.43 22.61
CA LYS A 108 -29.75 11.59 23.89
C LYS A 108 -30.01 13.04 24.22
N LEU A 109 -29.09 13.94 23.92
CA LEU A 109 -29.24 15.36 24.18
C LEU A 109 -30.31 16.00 23.24
N VAL A 110 -30.37 15.58 21.98
CA VAL A 110 -31.39 16.01 21.02
C VAL A 110 -32.79 15.64 21.50
N ILE A 111 -32.97 14.40 22.00
CA ILE A 111 -34.25 13.96 22.58
C ILE A 111 -34.61 14.84 23.79
N LYS A 112 -33.66 15.09 24.70
CA LYS A 112 -33.85 15.92 25.87
C LYS A 112 -34.18 17.39 25.51
N MET A 113 -33.59 17.93 24.47
CA MET A 113 -33.86 19.29 23.98
C MET A 113 -35.25 19.46 23.38
N GLN A 114 -35.93 18.37 22.98
CA GLN A 114 -37.34 18.39 22.57
C GLN A 114 -38.26 18.66 23.77
N GLU A 115 -37.85 18.25 24.98
CA GLU A 115 -38.58 18.44 26.22
C GLU A 115 -38.16 19.72 26.99
N ASP A 116 -36.84 20.03 26.96
CA ASP A 116 -36.22 21.17 27.65
C ASP A 116 -35.21 21.88 26.74
N SER A 117 -35.65 23.00 26.14
CA SER A 117 -34.84 23.86 25.25
C SER A 117 -33.99 24.88 25.99
N SER A 118 -33.44 24.53 27.17
CA SER A 118 -32.61 25.45 27.95
C SER A 118 -31.32 25.84 27.22
N GLU A 119 -30.81 27.05 27.46
CA GLU A 119 -29.51 27.53 26.92
C GLU A 119 -28.35 26.60 27.30
N LYS A 120 -28.42 25.94 28.45
CA LYS A 120 -27.46 24.98 28.93
C LYS A 120 -27.37 23.74 28.02
N ASN A 121 -28.52 23.17 27.63
CA ASN A 121 -28.58 22.02 26.72
C ASN A 121 -28.07 22.41 25.30
N ALA A 122 -28.38 23.63 24.84
CA ALA A 122 -27.89 24.14 23.56
C ALA A 122 -26.36 24.34 23.56
N ALA A 123 -25.78 24.88 24.63
CA ALA A 123 -24.34 25.04 24.76
C ALA A 123 -23.60 23.67 24.84
N GLU A 124 -24.19 22.68 25.53
CA GLU A 124 -23.65 21.33 25.60
C GLU A 124 -23.70 20.62 24.22
N TYR A 125 -24.80 20.80 23.50
CA TYR A 125 -24.95 20.29 22.13
C TYR A 125 -23.86 20.85 21.20
N THR A 126 -23.67 22.17 21.19
CA THR A 126 -22.64 22.81 20.38
C THR A 126 -21.25 22.27 20.69
N LYS A 127 -20.91 22.15 21.97
CA LYS A 127 -19.61 21.62 22.40
C LYS A 127 -19.39 20.16 21.97
N LEU A 128 -20.41 19.30 22.06
CA LEU A 128 -20.34 17.92 21.62
C LEU A 128 -20.28 17.82 20.10
N HIS A 129 -21.03 18.68 19.40
CA HIS A 129 -21.03 18.75 17.95
C HIS A 129 -19.68 19.19 17.40
N ASP A 130 -19.07 20.25 17.96
CA ASP A 130 -17.75 20.71 17.57
C ASP A 130 -16.70 19.60 17.79
N LYS A 131 -16.80 18.88 18.92
CA LYS A 131 -15.91 17.75 19.20
C LYS A 131 -16.14 16.58 18.22
N TYR A 132 -17.36 16.31 17.84
CA TYR A 132 -17.71 15.28 16.86
C TYR A 132 -17.15 15.60 15.47
N GLU A 133 -17.25 16.86 15.05
CA GLU A 133 -16.68 17.35 13.81
C GLU A 133 -15.13 17.29 13.81
N LEU A 134 -14.50 17.73 14.89
CA LEU A 134 -13.04 17.69 15.07
C LEU A 134 -12.46 16.25 14.98
N LEU A 135 -13.24 15.25 15.37
CA LEU A 135 -12.88 13.83 15.33
C LEU A 135 -13.30 13.12 14.02
N ASP A 136 -13.68 13.87 12.98
CA ASP A 136 -14.14 13.33 11.69
C ASP A 136 -15.42 12.46 11.83
N GLY A 137 -16.29 12.75 12.78
CA GLY A 137 -17.48 11.96 13.11
C GLY A 137 -18.46 11.72 11.94
N TYR A 138 -18.52 12.63 10.96
CA TYR A 138 -19.37 12.45 9.77
C TYR A 138 -18.80 11.49 8.72
N THR A 139 -17.50 11.20 8.78
CA THR A 139 -16.79 10.46 7.73
C THR A 139 -16.35 9.07 8.16
N TYR A 140 -16.26 8.77 9.47
CA TYR A 140 -15.71 7.51 9.98
C TYR A 140 -16.42 6.26 9.44
N LYS A 141 -17.77 6.31 9.27
CA LYS A 141 -18.54 5.18 8.72
C LYS A 141 -18.12 4.85 7.29
N LYS A 142 -17.90 5.88 6.47
CA LYS A 142 -17.42 5.71 5.10
C LYS A 142 -15.94 5.25 5.07
N GLU A 143 -15.12 5.72 6.00
CA GLU A 143 -13.70 5.38 6.09
C GLU A 143 -13.51 3.88 6.38
N TYR A 144 -14.15 3.35 7.44
CA TYR A 144 -14.01 1.92 7.75
C TYR A 144 -14.67 1.02 6.68
N GLU A 145 -15.80 1.42 6.12
CA GLU A 145 -16.42 0.67 5.04
C GLU A 145 -15.55 0.59 3.79
N THR A 146 -14.91 1.69 3.43
CA THR A 146 -13.97 1.74 2.31
C THR A 146 -12.77 0.82 2.57
N ALA A 147 -12.19 0.87 3.77
CA ALA A 147 -11.08 0.01 4.15
C ALA A 147 -11.46 -1.48 4.08
N ILE A 148 -12.57 -1.88 4.70
CA ILE A 148 -13.09 -3.25 4.69
C ILE A 148 -13.23 -3.78 3.25
N ASN A 149 -13.91 -3.02 2.39
CA ASN A 149 -14.15 -3.41 1.00
C ASN A 149 -12.84 -3.51 0.19
N LYS A 150 -11.89 -2.60 0.42
CA LYS A 150 -10.60 -2.59 -0.29
C LYS A 150 -9.70 -3.76 0.09
N PHE A 151 -9.80 -4.24 1.32
CA PHE A 151 -9.09 -5.44 1.76
C PHE A 151 -9.77 -6.76 1.34
N GLY A 152 -10.86 -6.67 0.56
CA GLY A 152 -11.53 -7.81 -0.05
C GLY A 152 -12.54 -8.52 0.84
N PHE A 153 -13.03 -7.85 1.91
CA PHE A 153 -14.09 -8.39 2.75
C PHE A 153 -15.47 -8.00 2.20
N SER A 154 -16.41 -8.95 2.22
CA SER A 154 -17.80 -8.75 1.81
C SER A 154 -18.63 -8.08 2.91
N LYS A 155 -19.88 -7.70 2.56
CA LYS A 155 -20.82 -7.19 3.56
C LYS A 155 -21.19 -8.24 4.60
N GLU A 156 -21.23 -9.51 4.23
CA GLU A 156 -21.56 -10.63 5.10
C GLU A 156 -20.45 -10.91 6.11
N ASP A 157 -19.18 -10.71 5.71
CA ASP A 157 -18.03 -10.92 6.58
C ASP A 157 -18.03 -10.00 7.79
N LYS A 158 -18.68 -8.83 7.72
CA LYS A 158 -18.76 -7.89 8.85
C LYS A 158 -19.38 -8.50 10.10
N ASN A 159 -20.33 -9.41 9.93
CA ASN A 159 -21.07 -10.06 11.02
C ASN A 159 -20.45 -11.40 11.46
N LYS A 160 -19.40 -11.89 10.77
CA LYS A 160 -18.69 -13.10 11.15
C LYS A 160 -17.81 -12.85 12.37
N LYS A 161 -17.69 -13.86 13.21
CA LYS A 161 -16.77 -13.84 14.36
C LYS A 161 -15.32 -13.91 13.90
N LEU A 162 -14.41 -13.31 14.67
CA LEU A 162 -12.98 -13.33 14.36
C LEU A 162 -12.41 -14.76 14.29
N SER A 163 -12.96 -15.68 15.09
CA SER A 163 -12.60 -17.12 15.05
C SER A 163 -12.90 -17.82 13.72
N GLU A 164 -13.80 -17.31 12.91
CA GLU A 164 -14.20 -17.91 11.63
C GLU A 164 -13.25 -17.52 10.49
N PHE A 165 -12.36 -16.56 10.71
CA PHE A 165 -11.43 -16.07 9.69
C PHE A 165 -10.12 -16.85 9.68
N SER A 166 -9.55 -17.06 8.49
CA SER A 166 -8.21 -17.61 8.33
C SER A 166 -7.14 -16.70 8.92
N GLY A 167 -5.97 -17.23 9.26
CA GLY A 167 -4.85 -16.44 9.80
C GLY A 167 -4.49 -15.22 8.94
N GLY A 168 -4.45 -15.38 7.61
CA GLY A 168 -4.20 -14.27 6.70
C GLY A 168 -5.31 -13.22 6.68
N GLN A 169 -6.58 -13.63 6.82
CA GLN A 169 -7.69 -12.69 6.94
C GLN A 169 -7.66 -11.96 8.28
N ARG A 170 -7.33 -12.63 9.37
CA ARG A 170 -7.14 -12.01 10.69
C ARG A 170 -6.05 -10.94 10.65
N THR A 171 -4.92 -11.21 9.98
CA THR A 171 -3.85 -10.22 9.76
C THR A 171 -4.37 -8.99 9.01
N LYS A 172 -5.18 -9.18 7.96
CA LYS A 172 -5.81 -8.07 7.22
C LYS A 172 -6.75 -7.24 8.10
N ILE A 173 -7.58 -7.89 8.95
CA ILE A 173 -8.49 -7.20 9.87
C ILE A 173 -7.70 -6.34 10.87
N ALA A 174 -6.63 -6.89 11.44
CA ALA A 174 -5.77 -6.15 12.35
C ALA A 174 -5.04 -4.99 11.66
N PHE A 175 -4.66 -5.16 10.41
CA PHE A 175 -4.07 -4.08 9.62
C PHE A 175 -5.08 -2.95 9.38
N ILE A 176 -6.32 -3.27 9.01
CA ILE A 176 -7.41 -2.29 8.92
C ILE A 176 -7.56 -1.54 10.25
N LYS A 177 -7.65 -2.26 11.37
CA LYS A 177 -7.74 -1.67 12.71
C LYS A 177 -6.58 -0.74 13.01
N LEU A 178 -5.35 -1.15 12.69
CA LEU A 178 -4.16 -0.34 12.90
C LEU A 178 -4.23 0.98 12.10
N LEU A 179 -4.59 0.92 10.82
CA LEU A 179 -4.71 2.11 9.97
C LEU A 179 -5.76 3.08 10.51
N LEU A 180 -6.94 2.56 10.87
CA LEU A 180 -8.07 3.34 11.35
C LEU A 180 -7.88 3.92 12.75
N SER A 181 -7.01 3.32 13.58
CA SER A 181 -6.66 3.84 14.92
C SER A 181 -5.84 5.14 14.90
N LYS A 182 -5.29 5.50 13.73
CA LYS A 182 -4.52 6.74 13.48
C LYS A 182 -3.49 7.04 14.58
N PRO A 183 -2.52 6.14 14.87
CA PRO A 183 -1.48 6.41 15.87
C PRO A 183 -0.60 7.59 15.48
N ASP A 184 0.14 8.16 16.44
CA ASP A 184 1.02 9.32 16.19
C ASP A 184 2.25 8.95 15.36
N ILE A 185 2.73 7.71 15.53
CA ILE A 185 3.74 7.08 14.67
C ILE A 185 3.16 5.75 14.20
N LEU A 186 2.98 5.59 12.90
CA LEU A 186 2.55 4.35 12.27
C LEU A 186 3.76 3.59 11.77
N LEU A 187 3.99 2.38 12.34
CA LEU A 187 5.06 1.48 11.91
C LEU A 187 4.48 0.37 11.03
N LEU A 188 4.99 0.24 9.83
CA LEU A 188 4.56 -0.77 8.85
C LEU A 188 5.77 -1.63 8.45
N ASP A 189 5.68 -2.94 8.72
CA ASP A 189 6.70 -3.92 8.33
C ASP A 189 6.15 -4.78 7.18
N GLU A 190 6.70 -4.58 5.97
CA GLU A 190 6.29 -5.24 4.72
C GLU A 190 4.77 -5.19 4.45
N PRO A 191 4.15 -3.98 4.45
CA PRO A 191 2.70 -3.85 4.36
C PRO A 191 2.10 -4.27 3.01
N THR A 192 2.92 -4.38 1.98
CA THR A 192 2.50 -4.78 0.62
C THR A 192 2.46 -6.29 0.42
N ASN A 193 3.04 -7.08 1.33
CA ASN A 193 3.05 -8.53 1.23
C ASN A 193 1.63 -9.09 1.25
N HIS A 194 1.34 -9.99 0.33
CA HIS A 194 0.04 -10.66 0.17
C HIS A 194 -1.15 -9.74 -0.20
N LEU A 195 -0.89 -8.47 -0.53
CA LEU A 195 -1.90 -7.55 -1.06
C LEU A 195 -1.86 -7.57 -2.60
N ASP A 196 -3.02 -7.46 -3.21
CA ASP A 196 -3.12 -7.27 -4.65
C ASP A 196 -2.84 -5.81 -5.06
N ILE A 197 -2.60 -5.60 -6.35
CA ILE A 197 -2.23 -4.28 -6.91
C ILE A 197 -3.27 -3.22 -6.57
N THR A 198 -4.57 -3.57 -6.57
CA THR A 198 -5.65 -2.61 -6.31
C THR A 198 -5.70 -2.16 -4.85
N THR A 199 -5.42 -3.08 -3.94
CA THR A 199 -5.30 -2.79 -2.51
C THR A 199 -4.04 -1.97 -2.22
N ILE A 200 -2.91 -2.29 -2.89
CA ILE A 200 -1.67 -1.51 -2.77
C ILE A 200 -1.87 -0.08 -3.27
N GLU A 201 -2.52 0.13 -4.43
CA GLU A 201 -2.83 1.47 -4.96
C GLU A 201 -3.67 2.31 -3.98
N TRP A 202 -4.68 1.68 -3.36
CA TRP A 202 -5.47 2.36 -2.33
C TRP A 202 -4.65 2.67 -1.07
N LEU A 203 -3.82 1.74 -0.63
CA LEU A 203 -2.96 1.93 0.54
C LEU A 203 -1.96 3.07 0.32
N GLU A 204 -1.38 3.18 -0.89
CA GLU A 204 -0.51 4.30 -1.27
C GLU A 204 -1.22 5.64 -1.12
N GLU A 205 -2.45 5.75 -1.64
CA GLU A 205 -3.24 6.97 -1.55
C GLU A 205 -3.62 7.30 -0.09
N TYR A 206 -4.01 6.28 0.69
CA TYR A 206 -4.30 6.43 2.11
C TYR A 206 -3.09 6.93 2.90
N LEU A 207 -1.93 6.27 2.74
CA LEU A 207 -0.71 6.64 3.44
C LEU A 207 -0.13 7.99 2.97
N LYS A 208 -0.28 8.33 1.69
CA LYS A 208 0.10 9.65 1.18
C LYS A 208 -0.67 10.78 1.87
N ASN A 209 -1.94 10.56 2.18
CA ASN A 209 -2.81 11.52 2.85
C ASN A 209 -2.81 11.36 4.39
N TYR A 210 -2.06 10.42 4.94
CA TYR A 210 -2.01 10.17 6.37
C TYR A 210 -1.49 11.39 7.13
N PRO A 211 -2.21 11.88 8.18
CA PRO A 211 -1.93 13.18 8.79
C PRO A 211 -0.75 13.17 9.75
N LYS A 212 -0.19 12.02 10.09
CA LYS A 212 0.85 11.86 11.11
C LYS A 212 2.10 11.17 10.54
N ALA A 213 3.08 10.85 11.40
CA ALA A 213 4.33 10.24 11.00
C ALA A 213 4.16 8.77 10.60
N ILE A 214 4.92 8.33 9.59
CA ILE A 214 4.94 6.94 9.13
C ILE A 214 6.39 6.46 9.01
N ILE A 215 6.64 5.24 9.49
CA ILE A 215 7.89 4.51 9.26
C ILE A 215 7.53 3.22 8.55
N ILE A 216 8.11 3.00 7.37
CA ILE A 216 7.82 1.86 6.50
C ILE A 216 9.09 1.05 6.30
N VAL A 217 9.02 -0.26 6.54
CA VAL A 217 9.97 -1.23 6.00
C VAL A 217 9.29 -1.89 4.81
N SER A 218 9.85 -1.82 3.63
CA SER A 218 9.29 -2.49 2.45
C SER A 218 10.37 -2.79 1.41
N HIS A 219 10.12 -3.85 0.64
CA HIS A 219 10.88 -4.21 -0.55
C HIS A 219 10.16 -3.85 -1.86
N ASP A 220 9.01 -3.16 -1.78
CA ASP A 220 8.31 -2.60 -2.94
C ASP A 220 8.83 -1.18 -3.25
N ARG A 221 9.68 -1.08 -4.26
CA ARG A 221 10.33 0.17 -4.68
C ARG A 221 9.33 1.23 -5.14
N MET A 222 8.28 0.83 -5.87
CA MET A 222 7.25 1.77 -6.34
C MET A 222 6.42 2.32 -5.19
N PHE A 223 6.09 1.47 -4.22
CA PHE A 223 5.38 1.85 -3.02
C PHE A 223 6.17 2.88 -2.19
N ILE A 224 7.44 2.58 -1.90
CA ILE A 224 8.34 3.50 -1.19
C ILE A 224 8.47 4.82 -1.96
N ASN A 225 8.74 4.76 -3.27
CA ASN A 225 8.99 5.93 -4.09
C ASN A 225 7.84 6.95 -4.10
N LYS A 226 6.58 6.46 -3.99
CA LYS A 226 5.38 7.31 -4.00
C LYS A 226 5.04 7.95 -2.66
N ILE A 227 5.50 7.38 -1.55
CA ILE A 227 5.02 7.75 -0.21
C ILE A 227 6.08 8.51 0.58
N VAL A 228 7.36 8.10 0.49
CA VAL A 228 8.37 8.56 1.44
C VAL A 228 9.11 9.80 1.01
N ASP A 229 9.51 10.59 2.02
CA ASP A 229 10.28 11.83 1.88
C ASP A 229 11.74 11.63 2.29
N LYS A 230 12.05 10.53 3.03
CA LYS A 230 13.35 10.24 3.59
C LYS A 230 13.56 8.72 3.67
N ILE A 231 14.79 8.27 3.44
CA ILE A 231 15.18 6.86 3.51
C ILE A 231 16.33 6.69 4.50
N TYR A 232 16.23 5.67 5.35
CA TYR A 232 17.30 5.15 6.16
C TYR A 232 17.72 3.79 5.62
N GLU A 233 18.98 3.70 5.19
CA GLU A 233 19.57 2.45 4.73
C GLU A 233 20.33 1.79 5.88
N ILE A 234 20.06 0.50 6.10
CA ILE A 234 20.80 -0.32 7.05
C ILE A 234 21.73 -1.25 6.27
N GLU A 235 23.02 -1.03 6.42
CA GLU A 235 24.08 -1.88 5.88
C GLU A 235 25.13 -2.17 6.93
N TYR A 236 25.55 -3.43 7.08
CA TYR A 236 26.62 -3.86 8.00
C TYR A 236 26.48 -3.32 9.44
N GLY A 237 25.24 -3.26 9.94
CA GLY A 237 24.94 -2.79 11.29
C GLY A 237 24.91 -1.26 11.45
N THR A 238 25.22 -0.49 10.39
CA THR A 238 25.20 0.98 10.42
C THR A 238 23.97 1.52 9.68
N ILE A 239 23.56 2.75 10.05
CA ILE A 239 22.41 3.44 9.46
C ILE A 239 22.88 4.68 8.73
N THR A 240 22.53 4.78 7.45
CA THR A 240 22.82 5.95 6.62
C THR A 240 21.52 6.64 6.20
N GLU A 241 21.43 7.95 6.36
CA GLU A 241 20.28 8.76 5.99
C GLU A 241 20.40 9.30 4.56
N TYR A 242 19.30 9.22 3.80
CA TYR A 242 19.15 9.84 2.49
C TYR A 242 17.84 10.66 2.47
N SER A 243 17.95 11.95 2.17
CA SER A 243 16.80 12.85 2.04
C SER A 243 16.26 12.80 0.61
N GLY A 244 15.04 12.31 0.44
CA GLY A 244 14.37 12.14 -0.86
C GLY A 244 13.62 10.82 -0.98
N ASN A 245 13.07 10.59 -2.19
CA ASN A 245 12.36 9.35 -2.53
C ASN A 245 13.33 8.21 -2.91
N TYR A 246 12.78 7.04 -3.30
CA TYR A 246 13.58 5.86 -3.61
C TYR A 246 14.50 6.06 -4.83
N GLU A 247 14.04 6.74 -5.88
CA GLU A 247 14.86 7.01 -7.08
C GLU A 247 16.05 7.93 -6.77
N PHE A 248 15.84 8.93 -5.91
CA PHE A 248 16.93 9.79 -5.45
C PHE A 248 17.96 9.01 -4.61
N PHE A 249 17.48 8.15 -3.70
CA PHE A 249 18.31 7.27 -2.90
C PHE A 249 19.19 6.38 -3.79
N GLU A 250 18.62 5.67 -4.77
CA GLU A 250 19.34 4.77 -5.67
C GLU A 250 20.42 5.52 -6.46
N LYS A 251 20.08 6.69 -6.98
CA LYS A 251 21.01 7.55 -7.69
C LYS A 251 22.16 8.03 -6.80
N GLN A 252 21.85 8.49 -5.58
CA GLN A 252 22.85 9.00 -4.65
C GLN A 252 23.76 7.88 -4.13
N LYS A 253 23.22 6.71 -3.82
CA LYS A 253 23.98 5.53 -3.44
C LYS A 253 24.99 5.14 -4.52
N ARG A 254 24.56 5.12 -5.78
CA ARG A 254 25.43 4.82 -6.92
C ARG A 254 26.56 5.85 -7.05
N ILE A 255 26.26 7.14 -6.93
CA ILE A 255 27.29 8.20 -6.98
C ILE A 255 28.30 8.04 -5.83
N ASN A 256 27.83 7.78 -4.61
CA ASN A 256 28.67 7.60 -3.44
C ASN A 256 29.58 6.37 -3.61
N TYR A 257 29.06 5.25 -4.14
CA TYR A 257 29.81 4.04 -4.45
C TYR A 257 30.91 4.31 -5.49
N GLU A 258 30.58 4.95 -6.62
CA GLU A 258 31.55 5.28 -7.67
C GLU A 258 32.65 6.22 -7.16
N ARG A 259 32.29 7.16 -6.28
CA ARG A 259 33.27 8.06 -5.63
C ARG A 259 34.18 7.29 -4.70
N GLN A 260 33.67 6.48 -3.79
CA GLN A 260 34.46 5.70 -2.85
C GLN A 260 35.38 4.73 -3.57
N LEU A 261 34.94 4.10 -4.67
CA LEU A 261 35.75 3.23 -5.50
C LEU A 261 36.94 3.98 -6.12
N LYS A 262 36.72 5.17 -6.68
CA LYS A 262 37.77 6.02 -7.24
C LYS A 262 38.77 6.44 -6.16
N ASP A 263 38.27 6.86 -5.00
CA ASP A 263 39.14 7.28 -3.88
C ASP A 263 39.97 6.12 -3.37
N TYR A 264 39.39 4.91 -3.27
CA TYR A 264 40.10 3.69 -2.92
C TYR A 264 41.20 3.34 -3.95
N GLU A 265 40.85 3.29 -5.25
CA GLU A 265 41.80 2.98 -6.31
C GLU A 265 42.96 4.00 -6.36
N PHE A 266 42.65 5.28 -6.19
CA PHE A 266 43.66 6.33 -6.13
C PHE A 266 44.59 6.13 -4.93
N GLN A 267 44.03 5.87 -3.75
CA GLN A 267 44.83 5.62 -2.55
C GLN A 267 45.69 4.36 -2.69
N GLN A 268 45.18 3.26 -3.26
CA GLN A 268 45.92 2.04 -3.48
C GLN A 268 47.12 2.26 -4.44
N LYS A 269 46.91 3.04 -5.50
CA LYS A 269 47.99 3.43 -6.42
C LYS A 269 49.06 4.24 -5.69
N GLU A 270 48.68 5.17 -4.83
CA GLU A 270 49.62 5.98 -4.07
C GLU A 270 50.37 5.16 -3.00
N ILE A 271 49.67 4.26 -2.27
CA ILE A 271 50.30 3.32 -1.33
C ILE A 271 51.31 2.46 -2.05
N LYS A 272 50.97 1.89 -3.20
CA LYS A 272 51.90 1.07 -4.01
C LYS A 272 53.11 1.89 -4.46
N ARG A 273 52.89 3.11 -4.98
CA ARG A 273 53.97 4.02 -5.41
C ARG A 273 54.95 4.32 -4.26
N LEU A 274 54.43 4.67 -3.08
CA LEU A 274 55.25 4.99 -1.91
C LEU A 274 56.01 3.76 -1.40
N THR A 275 55.36 2.60 -1.39
CA THR A 275 55.97 1.32 -0.99
C THR A 275 57.06 0.90 -1.97
N ASP A 276 56.84 1.03 -3.27
CA ASP A 276 57.86 0.72 -4.30
C ASP A 276 59.09 1.62 -4.18
N ILE A 277 58.89 2.94 -3.92
CA ILE A 277 59.99 3.86 -3.63
C ILE A 277 60.75 3.44 -2.38
N ALA A 278 60.04 3.11 -1.29
CA ALA A 278 60.63 2.67 -0.05
C ALA A 278 61.46 1.38 -0.24
N ASN A 279 60.93 0.37 -0.92
CA ASN A 279 61.59 -0.90 -1.19
C ASN A 279 62.81 -0.72 -2.07
N ARG A 280 62.82 0.15 -3.10
CA ARG A 280 63.94 0.43 -3.97
C ARG A 280 65.13 1.06 -3.22
N PHE A 281 64.84 1.88 -2.20
CA PHE A 281 65.85 2.63 -1.48
C PHE A 281 66.21 2.08 -0.08
N ARG A 282 65.44 1.10 0.44
CA ARG A 282 65.60 0.52 1.79
C ARG A 282 67.00 0.09 2.13
N TYR A 283 67.70 -0.49 1.17
CA TYR A 283 69.00 -1.05 1.36
C TYR A 283 70.16 -0.09 1.01
N LYS A 284 69.90 1.16 0.62
CA LYS A 284 70.94 2.16 0.34
C LYS A 284 71.16 3.04 1.57
N PRO A 285 72.34 3.00 2.24
CA PRO A 285 72.58 3.68 3.52
C PRO A 285 72.20 5.17 3.50
N THR A 286 72.56 5.89 2.42
CA THR A 286 72.28 7.33 2.24
C THR A 286 70.81 7.68 2.07
N LYS A 287 69.93 6.71 1.67
CA LYS A 287 68.54 6.91 1.39
C LYS A 287 67.59 6.11 2.30
N ALA A 288 68.11 5.32 3.23
CA ALA A 288 67.35 4.50 4.16
C ALA A 288 66.37 5.35 5.03
N LYS A 289 66.80 6.52 5.49
CA LYS A 289 65.97 7.44 6.27
C LYS A 289 64.74 7.96 5.47
N MET A 290 64.94 8.23 4.16
CA MET A 290 63.85 8.64 3.25
C MET A 290 62.87 7.47 3.02
N ALA A 291 63.38 6.24 2.82
CA ALA A 291 62.53 5.05 2.65
C ALA A 291 61.66 4.79 3.87
N LEU A 292 62.24 4.88 5.09
CA LEU A 292 61.49 4.79 6.35
C LEU A 292 60.43 5.90 6.49
N SER A 293 60.71 7.14 6.09
CA SER A 293 59.78 8.23 6.08
C SER A 293 58.56 7.96 5.17
N LYS A 294 58.79 7.32 4.00
CA LYS A 294 57.72 6.94 3.07
C LYS A 294 56.83 5.82 3.64
N LEU A 295 57.39 4.82 4.30
CA LEU A 295 56.63 3.78 4.98
C LEU A 295 55.81 4.36 6.13
N LYS A 296 56.38 5.25 6.95
CA LYS A 296 55.61 5.95 7.99
C LYS A 296 54.48 6.82 7.43
N GLN A 297 54.66 7.39 6.24
CA GLN A 297 53.62 8.14 5.55
C GLN A 297 52.43 7.21 5.20
N VAL A 298 52.74 5.99 4.68
CA VAL A 298 51.68 4.99 4.38
C VAL A 298 50.99 4.50 5.65
N GLU A 299 51.72 4.28 6.75
CA GLU A 299 51.13 3.88 8.04
C GLU A 299 50.19 4.92 8.64
N ARG A 300 50.50 6.22 8.42
CA ARG A 300 49.69 7.34 8.92
C ARG A 300 48.50 7.73 8.02
N MET A 301 48.42 7.17 6.82
CA MET A 301 47.29 7.39 5.93
C MET A 301 46.03 6.78 6.53
N VAL A 302 44.98 7.58 6.66
CA VAL A 302 43.63 7.07 6.92
C VAL A 302 43.25 6.20 5.72
N LYS A 303 43.08 4.90 5.94
CA LYS A 303 42.76 3.96 4.86
C LYS A 303 41.33 4.14 4.43
N VAL A 304 41.13 4.38 3.14
CA VAL A 304 39.82 4.30 2.51
C VAL A 304 39.46 2.83 2.40
N GLU A 305 38.34 2.42 2.94
CA GLU A 305 37.86 1.05 2.81
C GLU A 305 37.41 0.75 1.38
N GLU A 306 37.73 -0.46 0.90
CA GLU A 306 37.21 -0.91 -0.38
C GLU A 306 35.67 -0.93 -0.31
N PRO A 307 34.96 -0.25 -1.24
CA PRO A 307 33.51 -0.32 -1.23
C PRO A 307 33.07 -1.78 -1.42
N ASN A 308 32.13 -2.20 -0.63
CA ASN A 308 31.73 -3.60 -0.61
C ASN A 308 31.21 -4.06 -1.98
N LYS A 309 31.89 -5.01 -2.58
CA LYS A 309 31.54 -5.58 -3.90
C LYS A 309 30.25 -6.36 -3.92
N TYR A 310 29.62 -6.55 -2.77
CA TYR A 310 28.40 -7.34 -2.66
C TYR A 310 27.24 -6.77 -3.47
N ASP A 311 27.19 -5.45 -3.68
CA ASP A 311 26.13 -4.81 -4.46
C ASP A 311 26.32 -4.94 -5.98
N LEU A 312 27.49 -5.43 -6.43
CA LEU A 312 27.81 -5.65 -7.85
C LEU A 312 27.93 -7.13 -8.24
N LYS A 313 27.68 -8.08 -7.33
CA LYS A 313 27.60 -9.49 -7.70
C LYS A 313 26.31 -9.72 -8.49
N THR A 314 26.32 -9.23 -9.73
CA THR A 314 25.32 -9.60 -10.71
C THR A 314 25.42 -11.08 -10.97
N PHE A 315 24.31 -11.71 -10.92
CA PHE A 315 24.07 -13.09 -11.30
C PHE A 315 24.65 -13.32 -12.72
N LYS A 316 25.59 -14.26 -12.85
CA LYS A 316 26.18 -14.66 -14.13
C LYS A 316 25.87 -16.12 -14.42
N ALA A 317 24.59 -16.47 -14.52
CA ALA A 317 24.23 -17.79 -15.01
C ALA A 317 23.98 -17.72 -16.51
N ASN A 318 24.72 -18.48 -17.29
CA ASN A 318 24.40 -18.72 -18.70
C ASN A 318 23.17 -19.63 -18.78
N PHE A 319 22.01 -19.07 -19.09
CA PHE A 319 20.76 -19.80 -19.29
C PHE A 319 20.65 -20.31 -20.71
N ASN A 320 21.41 -21.36 -21.01
CA ASN A 320 21.29 -22.04 -22.30
C ASN A 320 20.04 -22.92 -22.31
N ILE A 321 19.17 -22.68 -23.24
CA ILE A 321 18.02 -23.53 -23.57
C ILE A 321 18.58 -24.79 -24.26
N GLU A 322 18.10 -25.98 -23.89
CA GLU A 322 18.56 -27.23 -24.49
C GLU A 322 18.07 -27.38 -25.94
N LYS A 323 16.79 -27.08 -26.16
CA LYS A 323 16.14 -27.08 -27.49
C LYS A 323 15.21 -25.90 -27.60
N GLU A 324 15.20 -25.25 -28.74
CA GLU A 324 14.26 -24.16 -29.01
C GLU A 324 12.84 -24.70 -29.21
N SER A 325 11.84 -23.99 -28.70
CA SER A 325 10.43 -24.27 -28.95
C SER A 325 10.02 -23.83 -30.37
N GLY A 326 8.88 -24.33 -30.84
CA GLY A 326 8.19 -23.75 -31.98
C GLY A 326 7.80 -22.28 -31.74
N ASN A 327 7.37 -21.60 -32.82
CA ASN A 327 7.02 -20.18 -32.75
C ASN A 327 5.82 -19.91 -31.83
N ASN A 328 4.78 -20.77 -31.90
CA ASN A 328 3.67 -20.76 -30.96
C ASN A 328 4.03 -21.64 -29.76
N VAL A 329 4.14 -21.05 -28.57
CA VAL A 329 4.50 -21.76 -27.33
C VAL A 329 3.26 -22.19 -26.56
N LEU A 330 2.25 -21.32 -26.50
CA LEU A 330 0.99 -21.62 -25.85
C LEU A 330 -0.17 -20.91 -26.58
N ILE A 331 -1.22 -21.67 -26.89
CA ILE A 331 -2.47 -21.17 -27.45
C ILE A 331 -3.58 -21.53 -26.49
N VAL A 332 -4.32 -20.55 -26.02
CA VAL A 332 -5.46 -20.71 -25.10
C VAL A 332 -6.73 -20.22 -25.80
N ASN A 333 -7.72 -21.11 -25.97
CA ASN A 333 -8.95 -20.82 -26.67
C ASN A 333 -10.15 -20.97 -25.72
N GLU A 334 -10.79 -19.83 -25.42
CA GLU A 334 -12.02 -19.76 -24.60
C GLU A 334 -11.98 -20.66 -23.36
N MET A 335 -10.82 -20.77 -22.72
CA MET A 335 -10.60 -21.64 -21.58
C MET A 335 -11.22 -21.04 -20.33
N GLU A 336 -12.10 -21.77 -19.68
CA GLU A 336 -12.65 -21.43 -18.37
C GLU A 336 -11.90 -22.19 -17.29
N ILE A 337 -11.36 -21.43 -16.34
CA ILE A 337 -10.64 -21.97 -15.18
C ILE A 337 -11.47 -21.82 -13.91
N GLY A 338 -11.29 -22.72 -12.97
CA GLY A 338 -11.98 -22.71 -11.68
C GLY A 338 -11.93 -24.10 -11.03
N TYR A 339 -12.71 -24.25 -9.97
CA TYR A 339 -12.92 -25.53 -9.30
C TYR A 339 -14.37 -25.98 -9.55
N ASP A 340 -15.29 -25.77 -8.59
CA ASP A 340 -16.72 -26.11 -8.77
C ASP A 340 -17.47 -25.01 -9.56
N THR A 341 -16.94 -23.81 -9.57
CA THR A 341 -17.51 -22.66 -10.30
C THR A 341 -16.46 -22.00 -11.18
N PRO A 342 -16.83 -21.50 -12.39
CA PRO A 342 -15.91 -20.79 -13.25
C PRO A 342 -15.47 -19.47 -12.60
N LEU A 343 -14.14 -19.25 -12.53
CA LEU A 343 -13.53 -18.04 -12.01
C LEU A 343 -13.33 -17.00 -13.11
N SER A 344 -12.81 -17.43 -14.27
CA SER A 344 -12.53 -16.52 -15.39
C SER A 344 -12.49 -17.26 -16.71
N LYS A 345 -12.88 -16.58 -17.80
CA LYS A 345 -12.76 -17.03 -19.19
C LYS A 345 -11.54 -16.36 -19.83
N ILE A 346 -10.71 -17.13 -20.57
CA ILE A 346 -9.38 -16.70 -21.00
C ILE A 346 -9.13 -17.13 -22.44
N SER A 347 -8.63 -16.20 -23.26
CA SER A 347 -8.17 -16.49 -24.63
C SER A 347 -6.96 -15.62 -24.93
N PHE A 348 -5.82 -16.24 -25.30
CA PHE A 348 -4.61 -15.56 -25.75
C PHE A 348 -3.65 -16.52 -26.44
N ASN A 349 -2.70 -15.94 -27.18
CA ASN A 349 -1.60 -16.67 -27.80
C ASN A 349 -0.28 -16.12 -27.25
N LEU A 350 0.65 -17.03 -26.93
CA LEU A 350 1.98 -16.70 -26.45
C LEU A 350 3.03 -17.24 -27.41
N TYR A 351 3.88 -16.34 -27.87
CA TYR A 351 4.91 -16.64 -28.85
C TYR A 351 6.28 -16.82 -28.21
N LYS A 352 7.18 -17.48 -28.93
CA LYS A 352 8.56 -17.74 -28.52
C LYS A 352 9.27 -16.46 -28.10
N GLY A 353 9.88 -16.48 -26.92
CA GLY A 353 10.66 -15.39 -26.35
C GLY A 353 9.83 -14.30 -25.68
N GLN A 354 8.50 -14.29 -25.80
CA GLN A 354 7.65 -13.33 -25.08
C GLN A 354 7.60 -13.60 -23.57
N LYS A 355 7.46 -12.54 -22.81
CA LYS A 355 7.33 -12.57 -21.36
C LYS A 355 5.98 -12.00 -20.94
N LEU A 356 5.05 -12.89 -20.59
CA LEU A 356 3.68 -12.56 -20.20
C LEU A 356 3.57 -12.35 -18.69
N GLY A 357 3.24 -11.13 -18.28
CA GLY A 357 2.89 -10.80 -16.90
C GLY A 357 1.39 -11.00 -16.66
N VAL A 358 1.03 -11.80 -15.65
CA VAL A 358 -0.36 -12.06 -15.24
C VAL A 358 -0.66 -11.26 -13.99
N ILE A 359 -1.64 -10.36 -14.07
CA ILE A 359 -2.02 -9.45 -12.99
C ILE A 359 -3.52 -9.52 -12.70
N GLY A 360 -3.94 -9.08 -11.51
CA GLY A 360 -5.35 -9.06 -11.10
C GLY A 360 -5.50 -9.17 -9.59
N ALA A 361 -6.73 -9.05 -9.10
CA ALA A 361 -7.06 -9.17 -7.68
C ALA A 361 -6.77 -10.59 -7.14
N ASN A 362 -6.68 -10.72 -5.81
CA ASN A 362 -6.53 -12.02 -5.17
C ASN A 362 -7.82 -12.85 -5.36
N GLY A 363 -7.64 -14.16 -5.61
CA GLY A 363 -8.76 -15.09 -5.81
C GLY A 363 -9.38 -15.08 -7.22
N THR A 364 -8.85 -14.32 -8.19
CA THR A 364 -9.37 -14.29 -9.57
C THR A 364 -8.98 -15.48 -10.44
N GLY A 365 -8.12 -16.38 -9.92
CA GLY A 365 -7.73 -17.59 -10.67
C GLY A 365 -6.34 -17.54 -11.30
N LYS A 366 -5.49 -16.54 -10.99
CA LYS A 366 -4.13 -16.40 -11.55
C LYS A 366 -3.29 -17.68 -11.38
N SER A 367 -3.13 -18.16 -10.15
CA SER A 367 -2.40 -19.41 -9.87
C SER A 367 -3.10 -20.66 -10.43
N THR A 368 -4.44 -20.63 -10.52
CA THR A 368 -5.22 -21.72 -11.15
C THR A 368 -4.90 -21.81 -12.64
N LEU A 369 -4.78 -20.66 -13.35
CA LEU A 369 -4.33 -20.61 -14.74
C LEU A 369 -2.97 -21.30 -14.90
N LEU A 370 -1.99 -20.94 -14.08
CA LEU A 370 -0.65 -21.52 -14.15
C LEU A 370 -0.68 -23.02 -13.89
N LYS A 371 -1.43 -23.49 -12.89
CA LYS A 371 -1.61 -24.92 -12.57
C LYS A 371 -2.30 -25.67 -13.69
N THR A 372 -3.28 -25.06 -14.37
CA THR A 372 -3.97 -25.64 -15.50
C THR A 372 -3.00 -25.84 -16.69
N ILE A 373 -2.18 -24.83 -17.02
CA ILE A 373 -1.19 -24.91 -18.11
C ILE A 373 -0.14 -25.98 -17.81
N VAL A 374 0.27 -26.15 -16.57
CA VAL A 374 1.23 -27.20 -16.14
C VAL A 374 0.58 -28.59 -16.13
N GLY A 375 -0.77 -28.68 -16.19
CA GLY A 375 -1.51 -29.94 -16.14
C GLY A 375 -1.78 -30.48 -14.74
N LYS A 376 -1.59 -29.66 -13.69
CA LYS A 376 -1.96 -30.01 -12.31
C LYS A 376 -3.47 -29.89 -12.05
N GLU A 377 -4.15 -29.02 -12.79
CA GLU A 377 -5.60 -28.81 -12.74
C GLU A 377 -6.19 -28.95 -14.14
N LYS A 378 -7.46 -29.30 -14.24
CA LYS A 378 -8.16 -29.39 -15.53
C LYS A 378 -8.98 -28.13 -15.77
N PRO A 379 -9.07 -27.62 -17.00
CA PRO A 379 -10.00 -26.55 -17.32
C PRO A 379 -11.44 -27.02 -17.17
N ILE A 380 -12.37 -26.14 -16.80
CA ILE A 380 -13.80 -26.44 -16.74
C ILE A 380 -14.38 -26.58 -18.16
N SER A 381 -14.02 -25.63 -19.05
CA SER A 381 -14.39 -25.66 -20.46
C SER A 381 -13.27 -25.06 -21.32
N GLY A 382 -13.40 -25.17 -22.64
CA GLY A 382 -12.38 -24.70 -23.56
C GLY A 382 -11.15 -25.62 -23.59
N ASN A 383 -10.07 -25.15 -24.24
CA ASN A 383 -8.83 -25.89 -24.33
C ASN A 383 -7.61 -25.01 -24.44
N PHE A 384 -6.45 -25.62 -24.18
CA PHE A 384 -5.16 -25.00 -24.50
C PHE A 384 -4.27 -26.01 -25.22
N VAL A 385 -3.34 -25.50 -26.01
CA VAL A 385 -2.38 -26.31 -26.76
C VAL A 385 -0.97 -25.78 -26.51
N LEU A 386 -0.09 -26.68 -26.06
CA LEU A 386 1.35 -26.40 -25.97
C LEU A 386 1.99 -26.64 -27.34
N GLY A 387 2.87 -25.73 -27.71
CA GLY A 387 3.60 -25.82 -28.97
C GLY A 387 4.59 -26.97 -29.05
N HIS A 388 5.18 -27.16 -30.20
CA HIS A 388 6.16 -28.23 -30.45
C HIS A 388 7.45 -27.96 -29.63
N ASN A 389 8.04 -29.03 -29.09
CA ASN A 389 9.27 -29.01 -28.28
C ASN A 389 9.22 -28.09 -27.04
N VAL A 390 8.03 -27.81 -26.49
CA VAL A 390 7.93 -27.02 -25.26
C VAL A 390 8.34 -27.87 -24.06
N LYS A 391 9.35 -27.38 -23.32
CA LYS A 391 9.83 -27.96 -22.05
C LYS A 391 9.58 -26.95 -20.93
N ILE A 392 8.62 -27.28 -20.06
CA ILE A 392 8.16 -26.40 -18.98
C ILE A 392 9.11 -26.49 -17.78
N GLY A 393 9.49 -25.34 -17.22
CA GLY A 393 10.03 -25.19 -15.87
C GLY A 393 9.02 -24.43 -15.02
N TYR A 394 8.48 -25.07 -14.00
CA TYR A 394 7.42 -24.49 -13.15
C TYR A 394 7.93 -24.18 -11.75
N PHE A 395 7.78 -22.93 -11.34
CA PHE A 395 8.00 -22.49 -9.98
C PHE A 395 6.66 -22.26 -9.28
N ASP A 396 6.37 -23.09 -8.28
CA ASP A 396 5.18 -22.99 -7.42
C ASP A 396 5.51 -22.16 -6.16
N GLN A 397 4.62 -21.30 -5.74
CA GLN A 397 4.76 -20.52 -4.52
C GLN A 397 5.10 -21.41 -3.29
N LYS A 398 4.55 -22.63 -3.22
CA LYS A 398 4.85 -23.61 -2.16
C LYS A 398 6.32 -24.09 -2.16
N MET A 399 7.04 -23.94 -3.27
CA MET A 399 8.47 -24.29 -3.30
C MET A 399 9.32 -23.35 -2.43
N ALA A 400 8.85 -22.16 -2.12
CA ALA A 400 9.47 -21.26 -1.16
C ALA A 400 9.26 -21.71 0.32
N GLU A 401 8.36 -22.65 0.57
CA GLU A 401 8.07 -23.23 1.90
C GLU A 401 8.86 -24.52 2.17
N LEU A 402 9.77 -24.91 1.25
CA LEU A 402 10.55 -26.13 1.37
C LEU A 402 11.19 -26.24 2.76
N PHE A 403 10.90 -27.33 3.44
CA PHE A 403 11.52 -27.72 4.70
C PHE A 403 12.24 -29.04 4.53
N SER A 404 13.57 -29.04 4.64
CA SER A 404 14.38 -30.24 4.58
C SER A 404 15.58 -30.07 5.51
N GLU A 405 15.93 -31.13 6.22
CA GLU A 405 17.15 -31.19 7.07
C GLU A 405 18.42 -31.48 6.24
N LYS A 406 18.28 -31.76 4.92
CA LYS A 406 19.43 -31.93 4.02
C LYS A 406 20.11 -30.60 3.78
N THR A 407 21.40 -30.67 3.48
CA THR A 407 22.14 -29.50 3.00
C THR A 407 21.73 -29.15 1.58
N ILE A 408 21.95 -27.89 1.17
CA ILE A 408 21.73 -27.44 -0.22
C ILE A 408 22.50 -28.34 -1.20
N PHE A 409 23.75 -28.66 -0.84
CA PHE A 409 24.62 -29.49 -1.67
C PHE A 409 24.08 -30.91 -1.83
N ASP A 410 23.71 -31.58 -0.73
CA ASP A 410 23.24 -32.97 -0.76
C ASP A 410 21.94 -33.12 -1.55
N ASP A 411 20.99 -32.21 -1.31
CA ASP A 411 19.69 -32.21 -2.01
C ASP A 411 19.87 -31.95 -3.51
N PHE A 412 20.79 -31.04 -3.87
CA PHE A 412 21.09 -30.78 -5.28
C PHE A 412 21.81 -31.94 -5.95
N TYR A 413 22.73 -32.62 -5.23
CA TYR A 413 23.46 -33.79 -5.72
C TYR A 413 22.53 -34.97 -5.96
N GLU A 414 21.59 -35.22 -5.06
CA GLU A 414 20.62 -36.30 -5.23
C GLU A 414 19.74 -36.10 -6.49
N GLU A 415 19.30 -34.87 -6.77
CA GLU A 415 18.48 -34.58 -7.94
C GLU A 415 19.28 -34.60 -9.26
N PHE A 416 20.55 -34.18 -9.19
CA PHE A 416 21.44 -34.07 -10.35
C PHE A 416 22.71 -34.93 -10.18
N SER A 417 22.53 -36.20 -9.90
CA SER A 417 23.59 -37.17 -9.61
C SER A 417 24.64 -37.33 -10.73
N ASN A 418 24.33 -36.94 -11.95
CA ASN A 418 25.23 -36.98 -13.11
C ASN A 418 26.23 -35.82 -13.13
N LEU A 419 26.13 -34.85 -12.22
CA LEU A 419 27.00 -33.67 -12.17
C LEU A 419 28.22 -33.94 -11.28
N THR A 420 29.35 -33.38 -11.67
CA THR A 420 30.53 -33.34 -10.82
C THR A 420 30.32 -32.33 -9.67
N VAL A 421 31.05 -32.53 -8.56
CA VAL A 421 31.05 -31.60 -7.40
C VAL A 421 31.34 -30.16 -7.84
N THR A 422 32.26 -29.97 -8.79
CA THR A 422 32.61 -28.64 -9.32
C THR A 422 31.45 -28.00 -10.08
N GLU A 423 30.71 -28.77 -10.89
CA GLU A 423 29.55 -28.29 -11.64
C GLU A 423 28.41 -27.93 -10.71
N ILE A 424 28.19 -28.69 -9.63
CA ILE A 424 27.20 -28.38 -8.60
C ILE A 424 27.57 -27.08 -7.91
N ARG A 425 28.79 -26.93 -7.41
CA ARG A 425 29.24 -25.70 -6.76
C ARG A 425 29.16 -24.49 -7.69
N ASN A 426 29.49 -24.63 -8.97
CA ASN A 426 29.37 -23.58 -9.96
C ASN A 426 27.87 -23.20 -10.20
N SER A 427 27.00 -24.21 -10.26
CA SER A 427 25.55 -23.97 -10.41
C SER A 427 24.97 -23.22 -9.20
N LEU A 428 25.32 -23.64 -7.99
CA LEU A 428 24.89 -23.00 -6.75
C LEU A 428 25.51 -21.60 -6.59
N ALA A 429 26.79 -21.43 -6.95
CA ALA A 429 27.48 -20.14 -6.92
C ALA A 429 26.83 -19.12 -7.87
N ALA A 430 26.33 -19.58 -9.02
CA ALA A 430 25.56 -18.75 -9.94
C ALA A 430 24.29 -18.17 -9.28
N PHE A 431 23.73 -18.82 -8.27
CA PHE A 431 22.58 -18.37 -7.48
C PHE A 431 22.98 -17.79 -6.12
N MET A 432 24.24 -17.33 -5.99
CA MET A 432 24.79 -16.65 -4.80
C MET A 432 24.97 -17.56 -3.57
N PHE A 433 25.07 -18.87 -3.74
CA PHE A 433 25.48 -19.80 -2.69
C PHE A 433 26.98 -20.09 -2.82
N TYR A 434 27.80 -19.45 -1.98
CA TYR A 434 29.28 -19.55 -2.06
C TYR A 434 29.86 -20.22 -0.83
N GLY A 435 31.02 -20.86 -1.00
CA GLY A 435 31.80 -21.40 0.09
C GLY A 435 31.05 -22.33 1.00
N GLU A 436 30.90 -21.95 2.28
CA GLU A 436 30.18 -22.72 3.31
C GLU A 436 28.65 -22.64 3.18
N ASP A 437 28.11 -21.67 2.44
CA ASP A 437 26.66 -21.54 2.27
C ASP A 437 26.03 -22.79 1.63
N VAL A 438 26.76 -23.50 0.79
CA VAL A 438 26.28 -24.72 0.13
C VAL A 438 25.99 -25.86 1.11
N PHE A 439 26.57 -25.81 2.32
CA PHE A 439 26.41 -26.81 3.37
C PHE A 439 25.35 -26.40 4.41
N LYS A 440 24.72 -25.23 4.24
CA LYS A 440 23.57 -24.86 5.08
C LYS A 440 22.42 -25.80 4.83
N LYS A 441 21.68 -26.16 5.88
CA LYS A 441 20.45 -26.91 5.77
C LYS A 441 19.38 -26.06 5.10
N ILE A 442 18.54 -26.69 4.27
CA ILE A 442 17.43 -25.99 3.59
C ILE A 442 16.45 -25.42 4.58
N SER A 443 16.24 -26.08 5.73
CA SER A 443 15.42 -25.57 6.85
C SER A 443 15.88 -24.21 7.39
N MET A 444 17.20 -23.93 7.33
CA MET A 444 17.81 -22.70 7.84
C MET A 444 17.83 -21.53 6.83
N LEU A 445 17.44 -21.79 5.59
CA LEU A 445 17.40 -20.76 4.55
C LEU A 445 16.28 -19.75 4.79
N SER A 446 16.58 -18.48 4.55
CA SER A 446 15.54 -17.43 4.46
C SER A 446 14.61 -17.68 3.26
N GLY A 447 13.41 -17.08 3.28
CA GLY A 447 12.45 -17.23 2.18
C GLY A 447 13.05 -16.87 0.82
N GLY A 448 13.79 -15.79 0.72
CA GLY A 448 14.48 -15.39 -0.53
C GLY A 448 15.58 -16.35 -0.98
N GLU A 449 16.30 -16.97 -0.05
CA GLU A 449 17.30 -18.01 -0.36
C GLU A 449 16.64 -19.28 -0.88
N LYS A 450 15.51 -19.69 -0.29
CA LYS A 450 14.70 -20.83 -0.77
C LYS A 450 14.21 -20.62 -2.20
N VAL A 451 13.72 -19.42 -2.51
CA VAL A 451 13.29 -19.06 -3.89
C VAL A 451 14.47 -19.16 -4.86
N ARG A 452 15.65 -18.60 -4.52
CA ARG A 452 16.86 -18.68 -5.35
C ARG A 452 17.29 -20.13 -5.57
N TYR A 453 17.23 -20.94 -4.53
CA TYR A 453 17.58 -22.36 -4.61
C TYR A 453 16.61 -23.13 -5.52
N ALA A 454 15.32 -22.94 -5.37
CA ALA A 454 14.30 -23.56 -6.23
C ALA A 454 14.46 -23.17 -7.71
N LEU A 455 14.73 -21.87 -7.97
CA LEU A 455 15.01 -21.38 -9.32
C LEU A 455 16.29 -22.01 -9.90
N CYS A 456 17.33 -22.21 -9.08
CA CYS A 456 18.54 -22.91 -9.47
C CYS A 456 18.25 -24.32 -9.99
N LYS A 457 17.44 -25.08 -9.25
CA LYS A 457 17.02 -26.45 -9.63
C LYS A 457 16.23 -26.43 -10.96
N ILE A 458 15.23 -25.58 -11.08
CA ILE A 458 14.39 -25.47 -12.28
C ILE A 458 15.25 -25.13 -13.51
N LEU A 459 16.09 -24.12 -13.42
CA LEU A 459 16.89 -23.65 -14.56
C LEU A 459 18.00 -24.62 -14.94
N LYS A 460 18.47 -25.45 -14.01
CA LYS A 460 19.40 -26.55 -14.32
C LYS A 460 18.80 -27.58 -15.27
N THR A 461 17.48 -27.76 -15.29
CA THR A 461 16.79 -28.64 -16.25
C THR A 461 16.73 -28.05 -17.66
N LYS A 462 17.22 -26.82 -17.87
CA LYS A 462 17.25 -26.08 -19.15
C LYS A 462 15.89 -26.00 -19.85
N PRO A 463 14.83 -25.54 -19.20
CA PRO A 463 13.53 -25.35 -19.83
C PRO A 463 13.60 -24.26 -20.90
N ASN A 464 12.65 -24.29 -21.86
CA ASN A 464 12.45 -23.21 -22.84
C ASN A 464 11.16 -22.42 -22.60
N PHE A 465 10.33 -22.87 -21.65
CA PHE A 465 9.15 -22.18 -21.19
C PHE A 465 9.12 -22.16 -19.66
N LEU A 466 9.27 -20.98 -19.05
CA LEU A 466 9.20 -20.78 -17.61
C LEU A 466 7.80 -20.32 -17.19
N ILE A 467 7.29 -20.95 -16.14
CA ILE A 467 6.04 -20.59 -15.49
C ILE A 467 6.35 -20.29 -14.03
N LEU A 468 6.13 -19.05 -13.59
CA LEU A 468 6.53 -18.56 -12.27
C LEU A 468 5.30 -18.01 -11.51
N ASP A 469 5.00 -18.61 -10.34
CA ASP A 469 3.90 -18.17 -9.48
C ASP A 469 4.46 -17.38 -8.29
N GLU A 470 4.30 -16.05 -8.30
CA GLU A 470 4.77 -15.09 -7.29
C GLU A 470 6.25 -15.24 -6.91
N PRO A 471 7.19 -15.24 -7.87
CA PRO A 471 8.61 -15.50 -7.59
C PRO A 471 9.29 -14.37 -6.81
N THR A 472 8.69 -13.19 -6.74
CA THR A 472 9.23 -12.01 -6.03
C THR A 472 8.86 -11.96 -4.56
N ASN A 473 7.95 -12.82 -4.09
CA ASN A 473 7.52 -12.85 -2.69
C ASN A 473 8.68 -13.26 -1.79
N ASN A 474 8.78 -12.60 -0.64
CA ASN A 474 9.82 -12.81 0.38
C ASN A 474 11.27 -12.53 -0.09
N MET A 475 11.45 -11.95 -1.28
CA MET A 475 12.77 -11.53 -1.76
C MET A 475 13.08 -10.09 -1.31
N ASP A 476 14.32 -9.86 -0.90
CA ASP A 476 14.85 -8.52 -0.73
C ASP A 476 15.10 -7.83 -2.09
N ILE A 477 15.38 -6.55 -2.06
CA ILE A 477 15.57 -5.74 -3.28
C ILE A 477 16.66 -6.34 -4.18
N ILE A 478 17.77 -6.81 -3.60
CA ILE A 478 18.90 -7.41 -4.35
C ILE A 478 18.49 -8.73 -5.00
N GLY A 479 17.73 -9.57 -4.28
CA GLY A 479 17.18 -10.81 -4.83
C GLY A 479 16.25 -10.54 -6.01
N LYS A 480 15.37 -9.54 -5.89
CA LYS A 480 14.48 -9.10 -6.98
C LYS A 480 15.26 -8.61 -8.19
N GLU A 481 16.27 -7.75 -7.99
CA GLU A 481 17.15 -7.27 -9.08
C GLU A 481 17.89 -8.39 -9.79
N THR A 482 18.35 -9.37 -9.02
CA THR A 482 19.01 -10.56 -9.56
C THR A 482 18.06 -11.36 -10.44
N LEU A 483 16.84 -11.61 -9.98
CA LEU A 483 15.78 -12.28 -10.74
C LEU A 483 15.39 -11.51 -12.00
N GLU A 484 15.24 -10.19 -11.90
CA GLU A 484 14.95 -9.30 -13.03
C GLU A 484 16.01 -9.41 -14.13
N ASN A 485 17.30 -9.31 -13.74
CA ASN A 485 18.40 -9.39 -14.69
C ASN A 485 18.47 -10.79 -15.33
N MET A 486 18.25 -11.84 -14.56
CA MET A 486 18.15 -13.21 -15.03
C MET A 486 17.07 -13.38 -16.09
N LEU A 487 15.85 -12.91 -15.81
CA LEU A 487 14.74 -13.05 -16.74
C LEU A 487 14.88 -12.16 -17.99
N LYS A 488 15.59 -11.03 -17.87
CA LYS A 488 15.94 -10.21 -19.06
C LYS A 488 16.85 -10.94 -20.02
N GLU A 489 17.87 -11.64 -19.49
CA GLU A 489 18.86 -12.38 -20.29
C GLU A 489 18.30 -13.74 -20.78
N TYR A 490 17.24 -14.25 -20.14
CA TYR A 490 16.64 -15.52 -20.51
C TYR A 490 15.98 -15.44 -21.89
N LYS A 491 16.42 -16.31 -22.82
CA LYS A 491 15.96 -16.33 -24.22
C LYS A 491 14.70 -17.14 -24.46
N GLY A 492 14.21 -17.88 -23.44
CA GLY A 492 12.98 -18.64 -23.53
C GLY A 492 11.74 -17.78 -23.29
N THR A 493 10.59 -18.40 -23.41
CA THR A 493 9.29 -17.81 -23.13
C THR A 493 9.02 -17.87 -21.63
N VAL A 494 8.37 -16.83 -21.09
CA VAL A 494 8.05 -16.75 -19.65
C VAL A 494 6.58 -16.37 -19.49
N ILE A 495 5.89 -17.03 -18.57
CA ILE A 495 4.63 -16.55 -17.99
C ILE A 495 4.82 -16.45 -16.48
N PHE A 496 4.45 -15.32 -15.91
CA PHE A 496 4.61 -15.12 -14.47
C PHE A 496 3.44 -14.34 -13.86
N VAL A 497 3.09 -14.73 -12.64
CA VAL A 497 2.18 -13.97 -11.78
C VAL A 497 3.05 -13.17 -10.82
N SER A 498 2.80 -11.89 -10.67
CA SER A 498 3.45 -11.06 -9.64
C SER A 498 2.61 -9.85 -9.25
N HIS A 499 2.65 -9.51 -7.97
CA HIS A 499 2.10 -8.27 -7.41
C HIS A 499 3.15 -7.14 -7.37
N ASP A 500 4.41 -7.44 -7.68
CA ASP A 500 5.48 -6.46 -7.78
C ASP A 500 5.40 -5.71 -9.11
N ARG A 501 4.83 -4.51 -9.06
CA ARG A 501 4.62 -3.66 -10.25
C ARG A 501 5.92 -3.25 -10.93
N PHE A 502 7.01 -3.08 -10.17
CA PHE A 502 8.32 -2.75 -10.73
C PHE A 502 8.86 -3.92 -11.52
N PHE A 503 8.73 -5.13 -10.98
CA PHE A 503 9.11 -6.36 -11.64
C PHE A 503 8.29 -6.57 -12.94
N VAL A 504 6.96 -6.43 -12.87
CA VAL A 504 6.08 -6.54 -14.05
C VAL A 504 6.47 -5.52 -15.11
N LYS A 505 6.64 -4.24 -14.73
CA LYS A 505 7.06 -3.17 -15.64
C LYS A 505 8.38 -3.45 -16.34
N LYS A 506 9.35 -4.05 -15.63
CA LYS A 506 10.71 -4.27 -16.12
C LYS A 506 10.84 -5.51 -17.01
N ILE A 507 9.96 -6.50 -16.82
CA ILE A 507 10.10 -7.82 -17.43
C ILE A 507 9.01 -8.13 -18.46
N ALA A 508 7.75 -7.70 -18.24
CA ALA A 508 6.64 -8.07 -19.09
C ALA A 508 6.67 -7.36 -20.45
N ASP A 509 6.64 -8.14 -21.53
CA ASP A 509 6.43 -7.67 -22.89
C ASP A 509 4.94 -7.52 -23.22
N CYS A 510 4.09 -8.36 -22.60
CA CYS A 510 2.65 -8.37 -22.70
C CYS A 510 2.00 -8.67 -21.34
N ILE A 511 0.74 -8.28 -21.18
CA ILE A 511 0.00 -8.35 -19.92
C ILE A 511 -1.30 -9.12 -20.09
N LEU A 512 -1.61 -10.01 -19.15
CA LEU A 512 -2.93 -10.62 -18.99
C LEU A 512 -3.55 -10.10 -17.69
N SER A 513 -4.58 -9.25 -17.82
CA SER A 513 -5.26 -8.65 -16.67
C SER A 513 -6.57 -9.37 -16.37
N PHE A 514 -6.70 -9.87 -15.13
CA PHE A 514 -7.93 -10.49 -14.64
C PHE A 514 -8.85 -9.40 -14.08
N GLU A 515 -9.98 -9.16 -14.76
CA GLU A 515 -10.97 -8.14 -14.42
C GLU A 515 -12.39 -8.73 -14.50
N ASN A 516 -13.20 -8.56 -13.45
CA ASN A 516 -14.64 -8.89 -13.42
C ASN A 516 -15.04 -10.27 -14.00
N LYS A 517 -14.29 -11.33 -13.69
CA LYS A 517 -14.44 -12.71 -14.21
C LYS A 517 -13.98 -12.96 -15.65
N ASP A 518 -13.42 -11.95 -16.31
CA ASP A 518 -12.78 -12.09 -17.62
C ASP A 518 -11.29 -11.83 -17.50
N ALA A 519 -10.51 -12.34 -18.46
CA ALA A 519 -9.09 -12.04 -18.57
C ALA A 519 -8.83 -11.35 -19.92
N ILE A 520 -8.35 -10.12 -19.85
CA ILE A 520 -8.07 -9.28 -21.02
C ILE A 520 -6.58 -9.36 -21.32
N PHE A 521 -6.24 -9.75 -22.55
CA PHE A 521 -4.86 -9.80 -23.02
C PHE A 521 -4.49 -8.48 -23.69
N TYR A 522 -3.36 -7.91 -23.27
CA TYR A 522 -2.74 -6.72 -23.84
C TYR A 522 -1.39 -7.11 -24.44
N ASP A 523 -1.25 -6.96 -25.76
CA ASP A 523 -0.01 -7.27 -26.49
C ASP A 523 1.05 -6.16 -26.34
N TYR A 524 1.11 -5.56 -25.16
CA TYR A 524 1.98 -4.44 -24.81
C TYR A 524 2.41 -4.52 -23.36
N GLY A 525 3.52 -3.86 -23.03
CA GLY A 525 4.07 -3.81 -21.67
C GLY A 525 3.19 -3.04 -20.67
N TYR A 526 3.65 -3.04 -19.43
CA TYR A 526 2.90 -2.53 -18.27
C TYR A 526 2.53 -1.04 -18.36
N ASP A 527 3.39 -0.20 -18.93
CA ASP A 527 3.11 1.25 -19.04
C ASP A 527 1.89 1.52 -19.95
N TYR A 528 1.80 0.87 -21.09
CA TYR A 528 0.63 0.97 -21.97
C TYR A 528 -0.64 0.41 -21.34
N TYR A 529 -0.53 -0.70 -20.59
CA TYR A 529 -1.65 -1.20 -19.79
C TYR A 529 -2.18 -0.15 -18.82
N LEU A 530 -1.28 0.58 -18.13
CA LEU A 530 -1.69 1.65 -17.22
C LEU A 530 -2.38 2.81 -17.92
N GLU A 531 -1.90 3.22 -19.09
CA GLU A 531 -2.52 4.26 -19.91
C GLU A 531 -3.94 3.86 -20.32
N LYS A 532 -4.13 2.65 -20.84
CA LYS A 532 -5.44 2.12 -21.20
C LYS A 532 -6.40 2.01 -20.02
N LYS A 533 -5.91 1.57 -18.87
CA LYS A 533 -6.69 1.51 -17.63
C LYS A 533 -7.14 2.91 -17.16
N LEU A 534 -6.33 3.93 -17.37
CA LEU A 534 -6.69 5.31 -17.06
C LEU A 534 -7.74 5.86 -18.05
N GLU A 535 -7.60 5.59 -19.35
CA GLU A 535 -8.59 5.96 -20.38
C GLU A 535 -9.95 5.34 -20.05
N ASN A 536 -10.01 4.03 -19.82
CA ASN A 536 -11.24 3.31 -19.44
C ASN A 536 -11.89 3.88 -18.17
N LYS A 537 -11.10 4.26 -17.15
CA LYS A 537 -11.61 4.90 -15.92
C LYS A 537 -12.16 6.31 -16.16
N ILE A 538 -11.62 7.05 -17.12
CA ILE A 538 -12.11 8.37 -17.49
C ILE A 538 -13.46 8.21 -18.21
N GLU A 539 -13.53 7.34 -19.21
CA GLU A 539 -14.77 7.03 -19.95
C GLU A 539 -15.88 6.54 -18.99
N GLU A 540 -15.58 5.63 -18.05
CA GLU A 540 -16.57 5.20 -17.06
C GLU A 540 -17.04 6.33 -16.13
N LYS A 541 -16.17 7.27 -15.79
CA LYS A 541 -16.55 8.44 -14.98
C LYS A 541 -17.41 9.43 -15.77
N GLU A 542 -17.13 9.61 -17.05
CA GLU A 542 -17.94 10.46 -17.94
C GLU A 542 -19.32 9.85 -18.17
N VAL A 543 -19.39 8.56 -18.49
CA VAL A 543 -20.66 7.84 -18.63
C VAL A 543 -21.47 7.86 -17.30
N LYS A 544 -20.84 7.70 -16.15
CA LYS A 544 -21.49 7.82 -14.84
C LYS A 544 -21.92 9.26 -14.51
N LYS A 545 -21.21 10.27 -15.01
CA LYS A 545 -21.63 11.67 -14.90
C LYS A 545 -22.83 11.96 -15.78
N GLU A 546 -22.78 11.55 -17.03
CA GLU A 546 -23.92 11.68 -17.97
C GLU A 546 -25.16 10.95 -17.46
N GLN A 547 -25.01 9.72 -16.95
CA GLN A 547 -26.13 9.00 -16.34
C GLN A 547 -26.66 9.66 -15.05
N LYS A 548 -25.80 10.35 -14.28
CA LYS A 548 -26.24 11.14 -13.12
C LYS A 548 -26.90 12.45 -13.53
N GLU A 549 -26.47 13.07 -14.61
CA GLU A 549 -27.11 14.27 -15.16
C GLU A 549 -28.44 13.91 -15.81
N ILE A 550 -28.51 12.81 -16.55
CA ILE A 550 -29.77 12.26 -17.07
C ILE A 550 -30.72 11.89 -15.92
N LYS A 551 -30.23 11.25 -14.84
CA LYS A 551 -31.06 10.98 -13.65
C LYS A 551 -31.44 12.22 -12.84
N LYS A 552 -30.67 13.30 -12.92
CA LYS A 552 -31.06 14.60 -12.36
C LYS A 552 -32.10 15.31 -13.23
N GLN A 553 -32.10 15.14 -14.53
CA GLN A 553 -33.14 15.59 -15.43
C GLN A 553 -34.41 14.75 -15.32
N TYR A 554 -34.35 13.49 -14.91
CA TYR A 554 -35.48 12.63 -14.54
C TYR A 554 -35.78 12.68 -13.03
N ASN A 555 -35.59 13.80 -12.37
CA ASN A 555 -36.19 14.03 -11.07
C ASN A 555 -37.73 14.10 -11.29
N ASN A 556 -38.39 13.07 -10.83
CA ASN A 556 -39.79 12.71 -11.01
C ASN A 556 -40.65 13.98 -10.92
N PRO A 557 -41.23 14.49 -12.05
CA PRO A 557 -42.04 15.71 -12.04
C PRO A 557 -43.21 15.64 -11.06
N LEU A 558 -43.68 14.43 -10.78
CA LEU A 558 -44.70 14.16 -9.77
C LEU A 558 -44.27 14.54 -8.33
N LYS A 559 -42.99 14.29 -7.95
CA LYS A 559 -42.49 14.68 -6.62
C LYS A 559 -42.31 16.20 -6.48
N GLU A 560 -41.94 16.87 -7.55
CA GLU A 560 -41.86 18.34 -7.56
C GLU A 560 -43.23 18.97 -7.54
N LYS A 561 -44.21 18.42 -8.25
CA LYS A 561 -45.62 18.78 -8.19
C LYS A 561 -46.14 18.67 -6.77
N ASP A 562 -46.03 17.49 -6.12
CA ASP A 562 -46.47 17.27 -4.73
C ASP A 562 -45.83 18.27 -3.73
N LYS A 563 -44.60 18.66 -3.97
CA LYS A 563 -43.89 19.60 -3.10
C LYS A 563 -44.35 21.03 -3.28
N LEU A 564 -44.70 21.42 -4.50
CA LEU A 564 -45.26 22.72 -4.83
C LEU A 564 -46.71 22.83 -4.32
N GLU A 565 -47.55 21.82 -4.52
CA GLU A 565 -48.92 21.78 -4.00
C GLU A 565 -48.98 21.92 -2.48
N ARG A 566 -48.06 21.24 -1.76
CA ARG A 566 -47.95 21.41 -0.28
C ARG A 566 -47.51 22.81 0.15
N LYS A 567 -46.68 23.48 -0.65
CA LYS A 567 -46.28 24.87 -0.36
C LYS A 567 -47.43 25.83 -0.62
N ILE A 568 -48.12 25.68 -1.72
CA ILE A 568 -49.31 26.48 -2.09
C ILE A 568 -50.39 26.35 -1.00
N SER A 569 -50.73 25.14 -0.58
CA SER A 569 -51.71 24.90 0.47
C SER A 569 -51.35 25.53 1.82
N LYS A 570 -50.06 25.59 2.16
CA LYS A 570 -49.60 26.28 3.38
C LYS A 570 -49.78 27.80 3.29
N ILE A 571 -49.54 28.39 2.13
CA ILE A 571 -49.68 29.82 1.91
C ILE A 571 -51.17 30.19 1.91
N GLU A 572 -52.03 29.39 1.30
CA GLU A 572 -53.46 29.59 1.32
C GLU A 572 -54.04 29.55 2.75
N THR A 573 -53.60 28.58 3.57
CA THR A 573 -53.97 28.54 5.00
C THR A 573 -53.51 29.78 5.75
N TYR A 574 -52.27 30.23 5.49
CA TYR A 574 -51.74 31.43 6.13
C TYR A 574 -52.51 32.71 5.75
N ILE A 575 -52.84 32.89 4.45
CA ILE A 575 -53.61 34.02 3.96
C ILE A 575 -54.98 34.01 4.62
N SER A 576 -55.68 32.88 4.65
CA SER A 576 -56.99 32.72 5.24
C SER A 576 -57.04 33.05 6.75
N GLU A 577 -56.00 32.61 7.50
CA GLU A 577 -55.86 32.98 8.92
C GLU A 577 -55.67 34.48 9.12
N LYS A 578 -54.88 35.12 8.27
CA LYS A 578 -54.64 36.57 8.36
C LYS A 578 -55.87 37.41 7.96
N GLU A 579 -56.61 36.96 6.93
CA GLU A 579 -57.87 37.57 6.56
C GLU A 579 -58.91 37.52 7.70
N LYS A 580 -59.00 36.34 8.36
CA LYS A 580 -59.84 36.19 9.53
C LYS A 580 -59.44 37.13 10.68
N ASN A 581 -58.16 37.30 10.91
CA ASN A 581 -57.69 38.26 11.90
C ASN A 581 -58.09 39.70 11.55
N ILE A 582 -58.04 40.07 10.27
CA ILE A 582 -58.48 41.39 9.81
C ILE A 582 -60.02 41.59 10.09
N ASP A 583 -60.84 40.59 9.77
CA ASP A 583 -62.30 40.61 10.04
C ASP A 583 -62.56 40.74 11.53
N ASP A 584 -61.87 40.05 12.39
CA ASP A 584 -62.03 40.12 13.83
C ASP A 584 -61.61 41.51 14.37
N ILE A 585 -60.56 42.11 13.87
CA ILE A 585 -60.10 43.46 14.22
C ILE A 585 -61.12 44.49 13.69
N GLN A 586 -61.70 44.30 12.50
CA GLN A 586 -62.75 45.17 11.97
C GLN A 586 -64.06 45.14 12.82
N LYS A 587 -64.42 43.92 13.31
CA LYS A 587 -65.54 43.78 14.25
C LYS A 587 -65.23 44.47 15.59
N GLU A 588 -64.00 44.46 16.03
CA GLU A 588 -63.57 45.13 17.25
C GLU A 588 -63.62 46.66 17.10
N LEU A 589 -63.32 47.21 15.94
CA LEU A 589 -63.41 48.62 15.59
C LEU A 589 -64.84 49.13 15.57
N LEU A 590 -65.87 48.28 15.38
CA LEU A 590 -67.27 48.63 15.38
C LEU A 590 -67.86 48.72 16.79
N LYS A 591 -67.17 48.38 17.86
CA LYS A 591 -67.63 48.48 19.24
C LYS A 591 -67.59 49.94 19.71
N GLU A 592 -68.67 50.41 20.33
CA GLU A 592 -68.84 51.80 20.76
C GLU A 592 -67.77 52.28 21.71
N GLU A 593 -67.21 51.38 22.56
CA GLU A 593 -66.08 51.61 23.49
C GLU A 593 -64.72 51.83 22.81
N VAL A 594 -64.54 51.27 21.63
CA VAL A 594 -63.29 51.35 20.85
C VAL A 594 -63.35 52.53 19.88
N TYR A 595 -64.49 52.79 19.27
CA TYR A 595 -64.69 53.86 18.32
C TYR A 595 -64.53 55.26 18.95
N SER A 596 -64.74 55.38 20.27
CA SER A 596 -64.60 56.64 21.01
C SER A 596 -63.15 56.95 21.41
N ASP A 597 -62.22 56.01 21.26
CA ASP A 597 -60.81 56.16 21.64
C ASP A 597 -59.91 56.25 20.38
N TYR A 598 -59.53 57.49 20.00
CA TYR A 598 -58.78 57.80 18.79
C TYR A 598 -57.41 57.07 18.72
N ILE A 599 -56.79 56.84 19.90
CA ILE A 599 -55.53 56.18 19.99
C ILE A 599 -55.63 54.68 19.64
N LYS A 600 -56.64 53.99 20.23
CA LYS A 600 -56.85 52.57 19.95
C LYS A 600 -57.32 52.34 18.52
N VAL A 601 -58.12 53.22 17.97
CA VAL A 601 -58.54 53.18 16.55
C VAL A 601 -57.30 53.25 15.64
N GLY A 602 -56.37 54.17 15.94
CA GLY A 602 -55.10 54.31 15.20
C GLY A 602 -54.15 53.07 15.27
N GLU A 603 -54.10 52.43 16.44
CA GLU A 603 -53.31 51.18 16.62
C GLU A 603 -53.91 50.01 15.88
N LEU A 604 -55.23 49.82 15.94
CA LEU A 604 -55.96 48.77 15.25
C LEU A 604 -55.88 48.96 13.72
N GLN A 605 -55.96 50.19 13.24
CA GLN A 605 -55.84 50.57 11.83
C GLN A 605 -54.46 50.28 11.29
N ASN A 606 -53.39 50.55 12.07
CA ASN A 606 -52.02 50.21 11.73
C ASN A 606 -51.82 48.69 11.68
N LYS A 607 -52.40 47.93 12.61
CA LYS A 607 -52.41 46.46 12.56
C LYS A 607 -53.07 45.93 11.30
N ILE A 608 -54.20 46.45 10.90
CA ILE A 608 -54.88 46.06 9.65
C ILE A 608 -53.96 46.33 8.44
N ASN A 609 -53.29 47.49 8.41
CA ASN A 609 -52.42 47.84 7.30
C ASN A 609 -51.15 46.93 7.23
N THR A 610 -50.59 46.52 8.36
CA THR A 610 -49.52 45.55 8.39
C THR A 610 -49.95 44.18 7.93
N LEU A 611 -51.10 43.66 8.39
CA LEU A 611 -51.64 42.38 7.97
C LEU A 611 -52.03 42.38 6.48
N LYS A 612 -52.56 43.47 5.94
CA LYS A 612 -52.81 43.61 4.50
C LYS A 612 -51.54 43.51 3.67
N LYS A 613 -50.47 44.15 4.14
CA LYS A 613 -49.18 44.08 3.46
C LYS A 613 -48.60 42.68 3.48
N GLU A 614 -48.68 41.96 4.61
CA GLU A 614 -48.29 40.54 4.70
C GLU A 614 -49.09 39.63 3.77
N ILE A 615 -50.40 39.88 3.61
CA ILE A 615 -51.27 39.15 2.69
C ILE A 615 -50.82 39.40 1.24
N GLU A 616 -50.60 40.66 0.87
CA GLU A 616 -50.15 41.04 -0.48
C GLU A 616 -48.81 40.40 -0.87
N GLU A 617 -47.83 40.37 0.05
CA GLU A 617 -46.54 39.70 -0.15
C GLU A 617 -46.74 38.19 -0.35
N ASN A 618 -47.61 37.55 0.42
CA ASN A 618 -47.86 36.11 0.29
C ASN A 618 -48.73 35.76 -0.93
N MET A 619 -49.62 36.65 -1.36
CA MET A 619 -50.35 36.49 -2.63
C MET A 619 -49.43 36.52 -3.83
N ASN A 620 -48.46 37.43 -3.87
CA ASN A 620 -47.44 37.45 -4.94
C ASN A 620 -46.59 36.17 -4.95
N LEU A 621 -46.26 35.61 -3.79
CA LEU A 621 -45.57 34.34 -3.70
C LEU A 621 -46.44 33.15 -4.15
N TRP A 622 -47.70 33.17 -3.83
CA TRP A 622 -48.69 32.18 -4.25
C TRP A 622 -48.86 32.17 -5.78
N GLU A 623 -48.93 33.33 -6.43
CA GLU A 623 -48.99 33.47 -7.88
C GLU A 623 -47.73 32.88 -8.56
N GLN A 624 -46.58 33.17 -8.04
CA GLN A 624 -45.32 32.60 -8.58
C GLN A 624 -45.27 31.07 -8.47
N LEU A 625 -45.71 30.51 -7.36
CA LEU A 625 -45.76 29.06 -7.17
C LEU A 625 -46.83 28.39 -8.04
N GLN A 626 -47.95 29.07 -8.31
CA GLN A 626 -48.99 28.60 -9.24
C GLN A 626 -48.48 28.56 -10.69
N GLU A 627 -47.71 29.57 -11.13
CA GLU A 627 -47.08 29.58 -12.45
C GLU A 627 -46.03 28.45 -12.60
N GLU A 628 -45.25 28.17 -11.53
CA GLU A 628 -44.36 27.02 -11.51
C GLU A 628 -45.10 25.70 -11.59
N LEU A 629 -46.22 25.55 -10.89
CA LEU A 629 -47.03 24.35 -10.90
C LEU A 629 -47.66 24.11 -12.28
N GLU A 630 -48.14 25.19 -12.95
CA GLU A 630 -48.66 25.10 -14.32
C GLU A 630 -47.57 24.65 -15.33
N LYS A 631 -46.36 25.18 -15.22
CA LYS A 631 -45.23 24.75 -16.06
C LYS A 631 -44.94 23.26 -15.88
N ILE A 632 -45.01 22.73 -14.66
CA ILE A 632 -44.80 21.28 -14.39
C ILE A 632 -46.02 20.46 -14.88
N ASN A 633 -47.22 20.93 -14.73
CA ASN A 633 -48.40 20.24 -15.24
C ASN A 633 -48.45 20.16 -16.78
N ASN A 634 -47.86 21.14 -17.48
CA ASN A 634 -47.73 21.14 -18.94
C ASN A 634 -46.59 20.23 -19.43
N LEU A 635 -45.73 19.78 -18.52
CA LEU A 635 -44.62 18.82 -18.79
C LEU A 635 -45.01 17.39 -18.44
N LEU A 636 -46.07 17.15 -17.70
CA LEU A 636 -46.62 15.85 -17.35
C LEU A 636 -47.72 15.42 -18.35
#